data_3a82ec09132dc2f56120c05318bcc85a
#
_entry.id   3a82ec09132dc2f56120c05318bcc85a
#
_cell.length_a   1.000
_cell.length_b   1.000
_cell.length_c   1.000
_cell.angle_alpha   90.00
_cell.angle_beta   90.00
_cell.angle_gamma   90.00
#
_symmetry.space_group_name_H-M   'P 1'
#
loop_
_entity.id
_entity.type
_entity.pdbx_description
1 polymer ?
#
loop_
_entity_poly.entity_id
_entity_poly.type
_entity_poly.pdbx_seq_one_letter_code
_entity_poly.pdbx_strand_id
1 'polypeptide(L)'
;MPLAQLPPMGWNSWNTFGWQINEKLIFEMADLMASQGYREAGYEYLVIDDCWSLRERGKDGRIVPDPEKFPNGMKAVADYVHSKGLKFGMYSCAGVRTCAGYPGSYDHEFVDAQTFADWGVDFLKYDFCNFPQSGNCKARYLTMSMALKATGREILFSACNWGMEEPGEWMRAIGAHMYRSTGDIMDNFVSFTDIVKSQLNKLCMSGNHCFNDMDMLTVGMEGKGNVGLGKVCSYEEYRLQFVLWCLCGVPLMMGADLRSLAPEYRALMLNPALLRINQDAECRPPYIVRRDSVCIPNPDDAQAPWAHPADTAFVLLRHLTDNEFALFYANLSDADAEVHCEMADMGLPVTGGVALDMTDVFSGEHLGPQKDSFNPHIKAHDCRLFLCHLVKDNA
;
A
#
# COMPACT_ATOMS: atom_id res chain seq x y z
N MET A 1 14.57 15.77 7.28
CA MET A 1 13.15 16.16 7.07
C MET A 1 12.28 15.20 7.86
N PRO A 2 11.13 15.57 8.39
CA PRO A 2 10.27 14.64 9.10
C PRO A 2 9.93 13.42 8.21
N LEU A 3 9.87 12.23 8.79
CA LEU A 3 9.56 11.00 8.08
C LEU A 3 8.11 10.97 7.59
N ALA A 4 7.86 10.24 6.49
CA ALA A 4 6.54 10.02 5.91
C ALA A 4 5.72 11.31 5.70
N GLN A 5 6.31 12.34 5.12
CA GLN A 5 5.58 13.53 4.66
C GLN A 5 4.59 13.17 3.55
N LEU A 6 4.99 12.25 2.69
CA LEU A 6 4.21 11.64 1.61
C LEU A 6 4.11 10.13 1.85
N PRO A 7 3.18 9.42 1.19
CA PRO A 7 3.06 7.97 1.33
C PRO A 7 4.39 7.28 1.01
N PRO A 8 4.92 6.42 1.89
CA PRO A 8 6.15 5.68 1.63
C PRO A 8 6.05 4.79 0.39
N MET A 9 7.13 4.73 -0.38
CA MET A 9 7.22 3.88 -1.57
C MET A 9 8.46 2.99 -1.50
N GLY A 10 8.33 1.72 -1.91
CA GLY A 10 9.44 0.79 -1.83
C GLY A 10 9.13 -0.60 -2.37
N TRP A 11 9.95 -1.56 -1.94
CA TRP A 11 9.81 -2.98 -2.23
C TRP A 11 9.98 -3.78 -0.94
N ASN A 12 9.24 -4.88 -0.81
CA ASN A 12 9.34 -5.79 0.33
C ASN A 12 9.39 -7.24 -0.16
N SER A 13 10.20 -8.06 0.49
CA SER A 13 10.52 -9.42 0.05
C SER A 13 9.40 -10.46 0.26
N TRP A 14 8.38 -10.18 1.10
CA TRP A 14 7.48 -11.24 1.59
C TRP A 14 6.63 -11.89 0.51
N ASN A 15 5.92 -11.09 -0.27
CA ASN A 15 4.85 -11.61 -1.13
C ASN A 15 5.37 -12.60 -2.18
N THR A 16 6.53 -12.33 -2.76
CA THR A 16 7.13 -13.26 -3.73
C THR A 16 7.99 -14.33 -3.06
N PHE A 17 8.86 -13.94 -2.12
CA PHE A 17 9.96 -14.82 -1.70
C PHE A 17 9.71 -15.53 -0.36
N GLY A 18 8.85 -14.97 0.52
CA GLY A 18 8.61 -15.55 1.84
C GLY A 18 9.93 -15.81 2.57
N TRP A 19 10.19 -17.07 2.93
CA TRP A 19 11.41 -17.51 3.61
C TRP A 19 12.64 -17.66 2.69
N GLN A 20 12.46 -17.60 1.36
CA GLN A 20 13.51 -17.82 0.34
C GLN A 20 14.30 -16.54 0.06
N ILE A 21 14.81 -15.91 1.11
CA ILE A 21 15.59 -14.67 1.03
C ILE A 21 17.05 -14.91 1.38
N ASN A 22 17.93 -14.14 0.75
CA ASN A 22 19.37 -14.13 1.06
C ASN A 22 20.00 -12.81 0.59
N GLU A 23 21.25 -12.59 1.00
CA GLU A 23 22.02 -11.38 0.68
C GLU A 23 22.10 -11.10 -0.83
N LYS A 24 22.31 -12.13 -1.65
CA LYS A 24 22.40 -11.99 -3.10
C LYS A 24 21.11 -11.46 -3.71
N LEU A 25 19.95 -12.01 -3.29
CA LEU A 25 18.64 -11.55 -3.74
C LEU A 25 18.44 -10.06 -3.42
N ILE A 26 18.80 -9.66 -2.18
CA ILE A 26 18.62 -8.27 -1.75
C ILE A 26 19.51 -7.32 -2.58
N PHE A 27 20.73 -7.72 -2.90
CA PHE A 27 21.62 -6.94 -3.77
C PHE A 27 21.07 -6.82 -5.19
N GLU A 28 20.55 -7.92 -5.76
CA GLU A 28 19.92 -7.92 -7.08
C GLU A 28 18.71 -6.97 -7.12
N MET A 29 17.85 -6.98 -6.09
CA MET A 29 16.70 -6.05 -6.01
C MET A 29 17.18 -4.60 -5.88
N ALA A 30 18.19 -4.32 -5.06
CA ALA A 30 18.73 -2.96 -4.92
C ALA A 30 19.29 -2.43 -6.25
N ASP A 31 20.02 -3.28 -6.99
CA ASP A 31 20.55 -2.95 -8.31
C ASP A 31 19.43 -2.63 -9.33
N LEU A 32 18.37 -3.43 -9.33
CA LEU A 32 17.23 -3.21 -10.21
C LEU A 32 16.46 -1.94 -9.85
N MET A 33 16.21 -1.69 -8.57
CA MET A 33 15.56 -0.45 -8.12
C MET A 33 16.35 0.78 -8.53
N ALA A 34 17.69 0.73 -8.44
CA ALA A 34 18.56 1.84 -8.82
C ALA A 34 18.73 2.01 -10.34
N SER A 35 18.65 0.92 -11.12
CA SER A 35 18.95 0.96 -12.57
C SER A 35 17.73 1.02 -13.48
N GLN A 36 16.54 0.67 -12.98
CA GLN A 36 15.32 0.59 -13.80
C GLN A 36 14.32 1.73 -13.56
N GLY A 37 14.75 2.81 -12.91
CA GLY A 37 13.94 4.02 -12.72
C GLY A 37 13.07 4.04 -11.48
N TYR A 38 13.05 2.99 -10.66
CA TYR A 38 12.21 2.95 -9.45
C TYR A 38 12.65 3.98 -8.42
N ARG A 39 13.96 4.04 -8.12
CA ARG A 39 14.52 5.02 -7.19
C ARG A 39 14.21 6.46 -7.64
N GLU A 40 14.42 6.77 -8.91
CA GLU A 40 14.14 8.10 -9.48
C GLU A 40 12.65 8.45 -9.43
N ALA A 41 11.78 7.44 -9.48
CA ALA A 41 10.34 7.58 -9.33
C ALA A 41 9.87 7.71 -7.87
N GLY A 42 10.78 7.56 -6.88
CA GLY A 42 10.49 7.72 -5.46
C GLY A 42 10.33 6.42 -4.65
N TYR A 43 10.53 5.25 -5.26
CA TYR A 43 10.58 3.97 -4.52
C TYR A 43 11.93 3.86 -3.81
N GLU A 44 11.99 4.40 -2.60
CA GLU A 44 13.24 4.56 -1.87
C GLU A 44 13.55 3.46 -0.85
N TYR A 45 12.52 2.73 -0.37
CA TYR A 45 12.70 1.70 0.66
C TYR A 45 12.86 0.31 0.06
N LEU A 46 13.92 -0.42 0.46
CA LEU A 46 14.08 -1.85 0.20
C LEU A 46 14.00 -2.58 1.53
N VAL A 47 12.95 -3.40 1.71
CA VAL A 47 12.61 -4.01 3.00
C VAL A 47 12.77 -5.52 2.95
N ILE A 48 13.57 -6.07 3.87
CA ILE A 48 13.59 -7.51 4.17
C ILE A 48 12.47 -7.81 5.16
N ASP A 49 11.58 -8.72 4.80
CA ASP A 49 10.50 -9.20 5.68
C ASP A 49 10.98 -10.32 6.60
N ASP A 50 10.10 -11.15 7.16
CA ASP A 50 10.41 -12.23 8.11
C ASP A 50 11.46 -13.24 7.59
N CYS A 51 11.91 -14.15 8.44
CA CYS A 51 12.84 -15.26 8.12
C CYS A 51 14.31 -14.87 7.85
N TRP A 52 14.75 -13.69 8.27
CA TRP A 52 16.13 -13.22 8.08
C TRP A 52 17.10 -13.62 9.20
N SER A 53 16.57 -13.98 10.38
CA SER A 53 17.36 -14.25 11.60
C SER A 53 17.51 -15.75 11.88
N LEU A 54 18.37 -16.08 12.83
CA LEU A 54 18.35 -17.37 13.51
C LEU A 54 17.08 -17.51 14.38
N ARG A 55 16.72 -18.76 14.71
CA ARG A 55 15.54 -19.05 15.55
C ARG A 55 15.74 -18.78 17.04
N GLU A 56 16.95 -18.43 17.44
CA GLU A 56 17.32 -18.08 18.81
C GLU A 56 18.14 -16.80 18.83
N ARG A 57 18.01 -16.06 19.91
CA ARG A 57 18.82 -14.86 20.18
C ARG A 57 20.25 -15.23 20.57
N GLY A 58 21.18 -14.31 20.35
CA GLY A 58 22.55 -14.42 20.86
C GLY A 58 22.59 -14.39 22.39
N LYS A 59 23.75 -14.74 22.95
CA LYS A 59 23.97 -14.72 24.41
C LYS A 59 23.83 -13.34 25.03
N ASP A 60 23.97 -12.30 24.24
CA ASP A 60 23.77 -10.89 24.60
C ASP A 60 22.30 -10.41 24.49
N GLY A 61 21.38 -11.32 24.14
CA GLY A 61 19.96 -11.04 23.95
C GLY A 61 19.59 -10.44 22.61
N ARG A 62 20.55 -10.14 21.73
CA ARG A 62 20.28 -9.56 20.39
C ARG A 62 19.74 -10.61 19.43
N ILE A 63 18.92 -10.17 18.46
CA ILE A 63 18.55 -10.99 17.30
C ILE A 63 19.80 -11.15 16.42
N VAL A 64 20.04 -12.38 15.94
CA VAL A 64 21.21 -12.72 15.14
C VAL A 64 20.80 -12.99 13.70
N PRO A 65 21.37 -12.31 12.69
CA PRO A 65 21.16 -12.65 11.29
C PRO A 65 21.55 -14.10 11.01
N ASP A 66 20.80 -14.77 10.14
CA ASP A 66 21.14 -16.12 9.69
C ASP A 66 22.42 -16.06 8.83
N PRO A 67 23.54 -16.65 9.27
CA PRO A 67 24.82 -16.56 8.55
C PRO A 67 24.85 -17.33 7.23
N GLU A 68 23.94 -18.29 7.01
CA GLU A 68 23.80 -18.96 5.71
C GLU A 68 23.12 -18.06 4.68
N LYS A 69 22.16 -17.23 5.12
CA LYS A 69 21.45 -16.28 4.27
C LYS A 69 22.20 -14.95 4.10
N PHE A 70 22.80 -14.46 5.18
CA PHE A 70 23.46 -13.16 5.25
C PHE A 70 24.86 -13.27 5.85
N PRO A 71 25.81 -13.86 5.11
CA PRO A 71 27.16 -14.19 5.61
C PRO A 71 27.96 -12.96 6.03
N ASN A 72 27.69 -11.79 5.46
CA ASN A 72 28.36 -10.54 5.80
C ASN A 72 27.63 -9.71 6.86
N GLY A 73 26.47 -10.21 7.38
CA GLY A 73 25.65 -9.56 8.37
C GLY A 73 24.84 -8.38 7.83
N MET A 74 23.85 -7.92 8.62
CA MET A 74 22.87 -6.92 8.16
C MET A 74 23.47 -5.54 7.93
N LYS A 75 24.54 -5.17 8.65
CA LYS A 75 25.20 -3.90 8.39
C LYS A 75 25.78 -3.83 6.96
N ALA A 76 26.42 -4.90 6.49
CA ALA A 76 26.93 -4.95 5.12
C ALA A 76 25.82 -4.86 4.08
N VAL A 77 24.66 -5.49 4.35
CA VAL A 77 23.46 -5.38 3.50
C VAL A 77 22.95 -3.94 3.47
N ALA A 78 22.82 -3.29 4.63
CA ALA A 78 22.41 -1.90 4.72
C ALA A 78 23.35 -0.96 3.96
N ASP A 79 24.67 -1.13 4.17
CA ASP A 79 25.70 -0.32 3.49
C ASP A 79 25.64 -0.49 1.95
N TYR A 80 25.37 -1.72 1.47
CA TYR A 80 25.16 -1.95 0.03
C TYR A 80 23.91 -1.25 -0.50
N VAL A 81 22.78 -1.39 0.18
CA VAL A 81 21.50 -0.73 -0.21
C VAL A 81 21.67 0.78 -0.23
N HIS A 82 22.33 1.34 0.79
CA HIS A 82 22.65 2.77 0.86
C HIS A 82 23.56 3.22 -0.29
N SER A 83 24.54 2.37 -0.70
CA SER A 83 25.41 2.67 -1.84
C SER A 83 24.66 2.84 -3.17
N LYS A 84 23.44 2.28 -3.27
CA LYS A 84 22.54 2.45 -4.42
C LYS A 84 21.61 3.68 -4.29
N GLY A 85 21.75 4.47 -3.21
CA GLY A 85 20.89 5.61 -2.92
C GLY A 85 19.49 5.22 -2.43
N LEU A 86 19.34 4.02 -1.91
CA LEU A 86 18.10 3.49 -1.33
C LEU A 86 18.20 3.48 0.20
N LYS A 87 17.05 3.31 0.86
CA LYS A 87 16.91 3.15 2.31
C LYS A 87 16.66 1.68 2.65
N PHE A 88 17.29 1.19 3.70
CA PHE A 88 17.20 -0.21 4.10
C PHE A 88 16.14 -0.44 5.17
N GLY A 89 15.25 -1.40 4.95
CA GLY A 89 14.20 -1.78 5.88
C GLY A 89 14.33 -3.22 6.37
N MET A 90 13.83 -3.43 7.59
CA MET A 90 13.77 -4.74 8.23
C MET A 90 12.41 -5.01 8.85
N TYR A 91 12.23 -6.25 9.31
CA TYR A 91 11.03 -6.76 9.93
C TYR A 91 11.30 -7.26 11.35
N SER A 92 10.36 -7.02 12.24
CA SER A 92 10.22 -7.68 13.54
C SER A 92 8.74 -7.79 13.93
N CYS A 93 8.47 -8.20 15.16
CA CYS A 93 7.12 -8.47 15.64
C CYS A 93 6.92 -8.02 17.08
N ALA A 94 5.73 -7.49 17.40
CA ALA A 94 5.31 -7.12 18.75
C ALA A 94 5.08 -8.33 19.66
N GLY A 95 4.94 -9.53 19.10
CA GLY A 95 4.79 -10.76 19.84
C GLY A 95 6.11 -11.38 20.27
N VAL A 96 6.01 -12.51 20.97
CA VAL A 96 7.19 -13.27 21.43
C VAL A 96 7.90 -13.99 20.29
N ARG A 97 7.19 -14.26 19.19
CA ARG A 97 7.70 -14.85 17.94
C ARG A 97 7.07 -14.17 16.73
N THR A 98 7.80 -14.15 15.64
CA THR A 98 7.28 -13.71 14.33
C THR A 98 6.25 -14.70 13.77
N CYS A 99 5.57 -14.36 12.68
CA CYS A 99 4.61 -15.25 12.01
C CYS A 99 5.24 -16.58 11.57
N ALA A 100 6.52 -16.56 11.15
CA ALA A 100 7.26 -17.76 10.79
C ALA A 100 7.99 -18.43 11.99
N GLY A 101 7.77 -17.96 13.22
CA GLY A 101 8.28 -18.57 14.45
C GLY A 101 9.71 -18.18 14.83
N TYR A 102 10.26 -17.10 14.28
CA TYR A 102 11.53 -16.51 14.68
C TYR A 102 11.39 -15.63 15.92
N PRO A 103 12.48 -15.19 16.58
CA PRO A 103 12.37 -14.31 17.74
C PRO A 103 11.65 -13.00 17.42
N GLY A 104 10.57 -12.70 18.15
CA GLY A 104 9.93 -11.39 18.15
C GLY A 104 10.57 -10.43 19.14
N SER A 105 10.15 -9.17 19.14
CA SER A 105 10.74 -8.12 19.99
C SER A 105 10.03 -7.93 21.34
N TYR A 106 9.02 -8.75 21.68
CA TYR A 106 8.33 -8.64 22.95
C TYR A 106 9.33 -8.68 24.13
N ASP A 107 9.31 -7.65 24.99
CA ASP A 107 10.25 -7.39 26.10
C ASP A 107 11.73 -7.19 25.68
N HIS A 108 12.00 -6.98 24.38
CA HIS A 108 13.34 -6.74 23.83
C HIS A 108 13.38 -5.49 22.95
N GLU A 109 12.33 -4.66 22.95
CA GLU A 109 12.15 -3.56 22.00
C GLU A 109 13.35 -2.60 21.95
N PHE A 110 13.91 -2.24 23.12
CA PHE A 110 15.06 -1.32 23.19
C PHE A 110 16.37 -1.96 22.68
N VAL A 111 16.59 -3.25 22.96
CA VAL A 111 17.77 -3.98 22.47
C VAL A 111 17.68 -4.15 20.94
N ASP A 112 16.51 -4.50 20.45
CA ASP A 112 16.28 -4.71 19.03
C ASP A 112 16.33 -3.40 18.25
N ALA A 113 15.68 -2.34 18.74
CA ALA A 113 15.75 -1.01 18.12
C ALA A 113 17.18 -0.49 18.01
N GLN A 114 18.00 -0.65 19.09
CA GLN A 114 19.40 -0.29 19.05
C GLN A 114 20.19 -1.15 18.07
N THR A 115 19.91 -2.45 18.00
CA THR A 115 20.52 -3.37 17.04
C THR A 115 20.21 -2.95 15.59
N PHE A 116 18.96 -2.60 15.29
CA PHE A 116 18.57 -2.09 13.97
C PHE A 116 19.25 -0.77 13.64
N ALA A 117 19.35 0.15 14.60
CA ALA A 117 20.07 1.41 14.43
C ALA A 117 21.56 1.20 14.17
N ASP A 118 22.22 0.29 14.92
CA ASP A 118 23.64 -0.07 14.75
C ASP A 118 23.93 -0.64 13.34
N TRP A 119 22.96 -1.35 12.76
CA TRP A 119 23.06 -1.87 11.39
C TRP A 119 22.74 -0.83 10.31
N GLY A 120 22.18 0.32 10.67
CA GLY A 120 21.83 1.35 9.70
C GLY A 120 20.45 1.17 9.07
N VAL A 121 19.51 0.55 9.78
CA VAL A 121 18.12 0.37 9.33
C VAL A 121 17.39 1.73 9.29
N ASP A 122 16.61 1.97 8.23
CA ASP A 122 15.83 3.20 8.00
C ASP A 122 14.31 2.98 8.07
N PHE A 123 13.86 1.70 8.08
CA PHE A 123 12.47 1.31 8.07
C PHE A 123 12.28 0.04 8.88
N LEU A 124 11.31 0.01 9.79
CA LEU A 124 10.94 -1.19 10.54
C LEU A 124 9.47 -1.54 10.30
N LYS A 125 9.21 -2.69 9.64
CA LYS A 125 7.90 -3.34 9.68
C LYS A 125 7.77 -4.10 10.99
N TYR A 126 6.72 -3.81 11.75
CA TYR A 126 6.51 -4.35 13.09
C TYR A 126 5.16 -5.01 13.19
N ASP A 127 5.17 -6.34 13.13
CA ASP A 127 4.01 -7.21 13.01
C ASP A 127 3.37 -7.55 14.37
N PHE A 128 2.31 -8.37 14.38
CA PHE A 128 1.51 -8.68 15.55
C PHE A 128 1.39 -10.18 15.86
N CYS A 129 2.10 -11.05 15.12
CA CYS A 129 2.03 -12.50 15.27
C CYS A 129 2.43 -12.96 16.67
N ASN A 130 1.82 -14.05 17.15
CA ASN A 130 2.13 -14.68 18.45
C ASN A 130 2.15 -13.70 19.63
N PHE A 131 1.26 -12.71 19.59
CA PHE A 131 1.11 -11.71 20.63
C PHE A 131 0.42 -12.35 21.85
N PRO A 132 0.94 -12.17 23.09
CA PRO A 132 0.33 -12.76 24.30
C PRO A 132 -1.09 -12.22 24.52
N GLN A 133 -2.05 -13.10 24.81
CA GLN A 133 -3.45 -12.72 25.07
C GLN A 133 -3.62 -11.73 26.22
N SER A 134 -2.74 -11.79 27.23
CA SER A 134 -2.71 -10.85 28.36
C SER A 134 -1.98 -9.54 28.04
N GLY A 135 -1.40 -9.41 26.85
CA GLY A 135 -0.65 -8.23 26.44
C GLY A 135 -1.56 -7.05 26.08
N ASN A 136 -1.01 -5.85 26.16
CA ASN A 136 -1.65 -4.63 25.67
C ASN A 136 -0.98 -4.21 24.35
N CYS A 137 -1.72 -4.34 23.26
CA CYS A 137 -1.25 -4.03 21.91
C CYS A 137 -0.70 -2.59 21.81
N LYS A 138 -1.50 -1.60 22.20
CA LYS A 138 -1.13 -0.17 22.12
C LYS A 138 0.15 0.13 22.91
N ALA A 139 0.27 -0.45 24.13
CA ALA A 139 1.47 -0.27 24.93
C ALA A 139 2.72 -0.85 24.25
N ARG A 140 2.63 -2.01 23.59
CA ARG A 140 3.78 -2.63 22.91
C ARG A 140 4.23 -1.85 21.68
N TYR A 141 3.29 -1.39 20.87
CA TYR A 141 3.62 -0.52 19.74
C TYR A 141 4.20 0.82 20.20
N LEU A 142 3.67 1.42 21.30
CA LEU A 142 4.25 2.61 21.92
C LEU A 142 5.67 2.34 22.42
N THR A 143 5.92 1.19 23.10
CA THR A 143 7.25 0.81 23.59
C THR A 143 8.26 0.73 22.45
N MET A 144 7.92 0.07 21.33
CA MET A 144 8.80 0.02 20.15
C MET A 144 9.03 1.42 19.57
N SER A 145 8.00 2.26 19.43
CA SER A 145 8.15 3.63 18.97
C SER A 145 9.11 4.44 19.86
N MET A 146 9.00 4.30 21.19
CA MET A 146 9.93 4.95 22.13
C MET A 146 11.35 4.39 22.00
N ALA A 147 11.49 3.07 21.82
CA ALA A 147 12.78 2.41 21.64
C ALA A 147 13.48 2.91 20.36
N LEU A 148 12.75 2.99 19.23
CA LEU A 148 13.29 3.53 17.99
C LEU A 148 13.75 4.98 18.14
N LYS A 149 12.94 5.83 18.77
CA LYS A 149 13.31 7.23 19.05
C LYS A 149 14.54 7.36 19.95
N ALA A 150 14.68 6.47 20.94
CA ALA A 150 15.80 6.48 21.87
C ALA A 150 17.15 6.19 21.19
N THR A 151 17.16 5.52 20.03
CA THR A 151 18.39 5.26 19.26
C THR A 151 19.02 6.53 18.65
N GLY A 152 18.24 7.59 18.50
CA GLY A 152 18.64 8.83 17.79
C GLY A 152 18.69 8.69 16.26
N ARG A 153 18.44 7.50 15.69
CA ARG A 153 18.35 7.29 14.24
C ARG A 153 16.92 7.51 13.75
N GLU A 154 16.77 8.18 12.60
CA GLU A 154 15.47 8.29 11.93
C GLU A 154 15.11 6.93 11.29
N ILE A 155 14.16 6.20 11.90
CA ILE A 155 13.65 4.91 11.41
C ILE A 155 12.15 5.05 11.17
N LEU A 156 11.70 4.84 9.94
CA LEU A 156 10.28 4.82 9.62
C LEU A 156 9.63 3.62 10.32
N PHE A 157 8.61 3.89 11.15
CA PHE A 157 7.90 2.86 11.89
C PHE A 157 6.62 2.47 11.16
N SER A 158 6.64 1.28 10.54
CA SER A 158 5.51 0.65 9.85
C SER A 158 4.85 -0.35 10.79
N ALA A 159 3.76 0.05 11.43
CA ALA A 159 3.02 -0.77 12.37
C ALA A 159 2.05 -1.71 11.64
N CYS A 160 2.04 -3.00 11.99
CA CYS A 160 1.26 -4.02 11.28
C CYS A 160 0.47 -4.88 12.26
N ASN A 161 -0.75 -4.45 12.63
CA ASN A 161 -1.65 -5.23 13.47
C ASN A 161 -2.90 -5.72 12.73
N TRP A 162 -2.86 -5.80 11.40
CA TRP A 162 -3.91 -6.32 10.52
C TRP A 162 -5.28 -5.63 10.67
N GLY A 163 -5.30 -4.38 11.11
CA GLY A 163 -6.53 -3.64 11.36
C GLY A 163 -7.18 -3.91 12.72
N MET A 164 -6.57 -4.73 13.58
CA MET A 164 -7.09 -5.01 14.92
C MET A 164 -7.06 -3.77 15.80
N GLU A 165 -8.08 -3.63 16.67
CA GLU A 165 -8.22 -2.50 17.61
C GLU A 165 -8.27 -1.12 16.94
N GLU A 166 -8.79 -1.01 15.69
CA GLU A 166 -8.95 0.24 14.94
C GLU A 166 -7.66 1.11 14.91
N PRO A 167 -6.60 0.64 14.22
CA PRO A 167 -5.27 1.27 14.27
C PRO A 167 -5.27 2.73 13.79
N GLY A 168 -6.17 3.11 12.88
CA GLY A 168 -6.32 4.48 12.42
C GLY A 168 -6.56 5.50 13.52
N GLU A 169 -7.20 5.09 14.63
CA GLU A 169 -7.53 5.97 15.74
C GLU A 169 -6.33 6.30 16.65
N TRP A 170 -5.32 5.43 16.73
CA TRP A 170 -4.26 5.56 17.73
C TRP A 170 -2.82 5.44 17.22
N MET A 171 -2.57 4.80 16.07
CA MET A 171 -1.20 4.58 15.59
C MET A 171 -0.43 5.89 15.36
N ARG A 172 -1.09 6.93 14.87
CA ARG A 172 -0.51 8.28 14.76
C ARG A 172 -0.04 8.82 16.12
N ALA A 173 -0.84 8.65 17.17
CA ALA A 173 -0.54 9.18 18.48
C ALA A 173 0.67 8.50 19.13
N ILE A 174 0.93 7.25 18.84
CA ILE A 174 2.12 6.53 19.30
C ILE A 174 3.36 6.79 18.45
N GLY A 175 3.23 7.50 17.31
CA GLY A 175 4.34 7.86 16.43
C GLY A 175 4.66 6.82 15.36
N ALA A 176 3.70 5.99 14.96
CA ALA A 176 3.79 5.21 13.74
C ALA A 176 3.69 6.12 12.51
N HIS A 177 4.39 5.76 11.44
CA HIS A 177 4.42 6.51 10.19
C HIS A 177 3.54 5.91 9.10
N MET A 178 3.20 4.65 9.24
CA MET A 178 2.16 3.94 8.49
C MET A 178 1.61 2.79 9.33
N TYR A 179 0.38 2.36 9.03
CA TYR A 179 -0.28 1.29 9.77
C TYR A 179 -1.09 0.40 8.84
N ARG A 180 -0.85 -0.91 8.91
CA ARG A 180 -1.67 -1.93 8.23
C ARG A 180 -3.08 -1.90 8.80
N SER A 181 -4.02 -1.70 7.92
CA SER A 181 -5.42 -1.50 8.26
C SER A 181 -6.30 -2.71 7.97
N THR A 182 -5.74 -3.74 7.35
CA THR A 182 -6.44 -4.96 6.93
C THR A 182 -5.60 -6.22 7.16
N GLY A 183 -6.21 -7.39 7.03
CA GLY A 183 -5.51 -8.67 6.87
C GLY A 183 -4.64 -8.68 5.61
N ASP A 184 -3.89 -9.78 5.43
CA ASP A 184 -2.92 -9.88 4.35
C ASP A 184 -3.58 -10.00 2.98
N ILE A 185 -3.00 -9.31 2.00
CA ILE A 185 -3.42 -9.35 0.60
C ILE A 185 -3.01 -10.66 -0.07
N MET A 186 -3.90 -11.17 -0.92
CA MET A 186 -3.59 -12.26 -1.86
C MET A 186 -3.56 -11.71 -3.28
N ASP A 187 -2.79 -12.36 -4.16
CA ASP A 187 -2.65 -11.95 -5.56
C ASP A 187 -3.89 -12.37 -6.38
N ASN A 188 -5.03 -11.74 -6.07
CA ASN A 188 -6.28 -11.92 -6.82
C ASN A 188 -7.22 -10.72 -6.66
N PHE A 189 -8.15 -10.60 -7.62
CA PHE A 189 -9.10 -9.48 -7.72
C PHE A 189 -9.97 -9.30 -6.47
N VAL A 190 -10.49 -10.40 -5.93
CA VAL A 190 -11.40 -10.36 -4.76
C VAL A 190 -10.66 -9.79 -3.55
N SER A 191 -9.44 -10.26 -3.30
CA SER A 191 -8.65 -9.84 -2.15
C SER A 191 -8.41 -8.33 -2.14
N PHE A 192 -7.87 -7.77 -3.21
CA PHE A 192 -7.55 -6.33 -3.20
C PHE A 192 -8.82 -5.45 -3.24
N THR A 193 -9.89 -5.88 -3.92
CA THR A 193 -11.14 -5.11 -3.93
C THR A 193 -11.82 -5.13 -2.57
N ASP A 194 -11.79 -6.24 -1.83
CA ASP A 194 -12.34 -6.32 -0.48
C ASP A 194 -11.55 -5.45 0.52
N ILE A 195 -10.22 -5.42 0.38
CA ILE A 195 -9.37 -4.47 1.12
C ILE A 195 -9.84 -3.04 0.88
N VAL A 196 -9.94 -2.61 -0.37
CA VAL A 196 -10.38 -1.25 -0.71
C VAL A 196 -11.76 -0.94 -0.14
N LYS A 197 -12.75 -1.81 -0.38
CA LYS A 197 -14.14 -1.65 0.12
C LYS A 197 -14.17 -1.45 1.63
N SER A 198 -13.33 -2.17 2.37
CA SER A 198 -13.26 -2.08 3.83
C SER A 198 -12.63 -0.77 4.33
N GLN A 199 -11.83 -0.10 3.50
CA GLN A 199 -11.05 1.08 3.90
C GLN A 199 -11.60 2.42 3.41
N LEU A 200 -12.44 2.46 2.36
CA LEU A 200 -12.92 3.71 1.76
C LEU A 200 -13.47 4.72 2.78
N ASN A 201 -14.19 4.26 3.80
CA ASN A 201 -14.73 5.12 4.86
C ASN A 201 -13.72 5.41 6.01
N LYS A 202 -12.54 4.79 6.01
CA LYS A 202 -11.51 4.92 7.04
C LYS A 202 -10.30 5.74 6.56
N LEU A 203 -10.21 6.07 5.28
CA LEU A 203 -9.10 6.82 4.70
C LEU A 203 -8.95 8.24 5.27
N CYS A 204 -10.01 8.80 5.85
CA CYS A 204 -9.94 10.11 6.54
C CYS A 204 -8.95 10.14 7.72
N MET A 205 -8.53 8.97 8.24
CA MET A 205 -7.52 8.86 9.30
C MET A 205 -6.09 8.82 8.73
N SER A 206 -5.95 8.66 7.40
CA SER A 206 -4.67 8.66 6.66
C SER A 206 -4.21 10.08 6.34
N GLY A 207 -2.92 10.30 6.30
CA GLY A 207 -2.34 11.58 5.86
C GLY A 207 -0.90 11.77 6.31
N ASN A 208 -0.35 12.95 6.10
CA ASN A 208 1.04 13.28 6.42
C ASN A 208 1.49 12.69 7.74
N HIS A 209 2.67 12.09 7.74
CA HIS A 209 3.35 11.46 8.87
C HIS A 209 2.71 10.17 9.43
N CYS A 210 1.50 9.75 8.97
CA CYS A 210 0.93 8.46 9.35
C CYS A 210 -0.12 8.02 8.33
N PHE A 211 0.24 7.13 7.43
CA PHE A 211 -0.60 6.68 6.32
C PHE A 211 -1.29 5.35 6.63
N ASN A 212 -2.53 5.22 6.17
CA ASN A 212 -3.22 3.95 6.10
C ASN A 212 -2.50 3.05 5.09
N ASP A 213 -2.10 1.86 5.50
CA ASP A 213 -1.44 0.86 4.67
C ASP A 213 -2.44 -0.25 4.32
N MET A 214 -2.88 -0.28 3.08
CA MET A 214 -3.80 -1.29 2.53
C MET A 214 -3.07 -2.55 2.06
N ASP A 215 -1.85 -2.79 2.54
CA ASP A 215 -0.93 -3.84 2.15
C ASP A 215 -0.21 -3.59 0.82
N MET A 216 0.65 -4.53 0.47
CA MET A 216 1.57 -4.43 -0.64
C MET A 216 0.88 -4.52 -2.01
N LEU A 217 1.54 -3.99 -3.03
CA LEU A 217 1.13 -4.17 -4.41
C LEU A 217 1.45 -5.59 -4.89
N THR A 218 0.45 -6.27 -5.44
CA THR A 218 0.63 -7.58 -6.11
C THR A 218 0.83 -7.44 -7.63
N VAL A 219 0.89 -6.21 -8.14
CA VAL A 219 1.03 -5.88 -9.55
C VAL A 219 2.18 -6.65 -10.19
N GLY A 220 1.86 -7.46 -11.20
CA GLY A 220 2.83 -8.25 -11.98
C GLY A 220 3.35 -9.49 -11.28
N MET A 221 2.76 -9.93 -10.16
CA MET A 221 3.13 -11.21 -9.52
C MET A 221 2.65 -12.41 -10.33
N GLU A 222 1.55 -12.30 -11.07
CA GLU A 222 1.01 -13.34 -11.97
C GLU A 222 0.81 -14.70 -11.29
N GLY A 223 0.28 -14.69 -10.06
CA GLY A 223 0.05 -15.88 -9.26
C GLY A 223 1.30 -16.54 -8.71
N LYS A 224 2.47 -15.93 -8.89
CA LYS A 224 3.74 -16.46 -8.40
C LYS A 224 3.99 -16.01 -6.95
N GLY A 225 4.77 -16.82 -6.24
CA GLY A 225 5.24 -16.48 -4.89
C GLY A 225 4.32 -16.90 -3.76
N ASN A 226 4.53 -16.30 -2.61
CA ASN A 226 3.98 -16.72 -1.32
C ASN A 226 2.49 -16.40 -1.16
N VAL A 227 1.99 -15.37 -1.87
CA VAL A 227 0.58 -14.93 -1.82
C VAL A 227 -0.19 -15.22 -3.11
N GLY A 228 0.37 -16.03 -4.00
CA GLY A 228 -0.21 -16.45 -5.28
C GLY A 228 -1.33 -17.47 -5.11
N LEU A 229 -2.44 -17.10 -4.48
CA LEU A 229 -3.58 -17.96 -4.22
C LEU A 229 -4.83 -17.49 -4.99
N GLY A 230 -5.50 -18.44 -5.64
CA GLY A 230 -6.74 -18.17 -6.37
C GLY A 230 -6.54 -17.88 -7.85
N LYS A 231 -7.50 -17.17 -8.45
CA LYS A 231 -7.45 -16.78 -9.87
C LYS A 231 -6.48 -15.60 -10.03
N VAL A 232 -5.51 -15.76 -10.90
CA VAL A 232 -4.51 -14.73 -11.24
C VAL A 232 -5.21 -13.51 -11.83
N CYS A 233 -4.76 -12.32 -11.45
CA CYS A 233 -5.23 -11.05 -11.99
C CYS A 233 -4.87 -10.88 -13.47
N SER A 234 -5.77 -10.29 -14.24
CA SER A 234 -5.48 -9.75 -15.56
C SER A 234 -4.66 -8.45 -15.47
N TYR A 235 -4.17 -7.94 -16.59
CA TYR A 235 -3.51 -6.64 -16.64
C TYR A 235 -4.46 -5.51 -16.16
N GLU A 236 -5.73 -5.55 -16.56
CA GLU A 236 -6.74 -4.58 -16.17
C GLU A 236 -6.97 -4.61 -14.64
N GLU A 237 -7.03 -5.79 -14.04
CA GLU A 237 -7.19 -5.96 -12.59
C GLU A 237 -5.95 -5.44 -11.83
N TYR A 238 -4.71 -5.70 -12.29
CA TYR A 238 -3.51 -5.10 -11.72
C TYR A 238 -3.47 -3.58 -11.90
N ARG A 239 -3.92 -3.08 -13.06
CA ARG A 239 -4.06 -1.64 -13.30
C ARG A 239 -5.04 -1.02 -12.32
N LEU A 240 -6.19 -1.66 -12.11
CA LEU A 240 -7.20 -1.24 -11.14
C LEU A 240 -6.63 -1.18 -9.72
N GLN A 241 -5.88 -2.22 -9.28
CA GLN A 241 -5.22 -2.21 -7.99
C GLN A 241 -4.28 -1.00 -7.85
N PHE A 242 -3.38 -0.81 -8.81
CA PHE A 242 -2.40 0.27 -8.75
C PHE A 242 -3.04 1.65 -8.73
N VAL A 243 -4.04 1.87 -9.57
CA VAL A 243 -4.79 3.13 -9.61
C VAL A 243 -5.48 3.40 -8.28
N LEU A 244 -6.12 2.39 -7.68
CA LEU A 244 -6.78 2.53 -6.37
C LEU A 244 -5.79 2.88 -5.26
N TRP A 245 -4.60 2.22 -5.20
CA TRP A 245 -3.55 2.58 -4.23
C TRP A 245 -3.06 4.00 -4.44
N CYS A 246 -2.84 4.42 -5.68
CA CYS A 246 -2.47 5.80 -6.00
C CYS A 246 -3.54 6.80 -5.60
N LEU A 247 -4.79 6.54 -5.95
CA LEU A 247 -5.92 7.43 -5.67
C LEU A 247 -6.18 7.55 -4.16
N CYS A 248 -6.09 6.44 -3.42
CA CYS A 248 -6.26 6.42 -1.97
C CYS A 248 -5.11 7.10 -1.20
N GLY A 249 -3.99 7.41 -1.87
CA GLY A 249 -2.82 8.03 -1.23
C GLY A 249 -2.22 7.17 -0.14
N VAL A 250 -2.16 5.87 -0.38
CA VAL A 250 -1.58 4.87 0.54
C VAL A 250 -0.16 4.49 0.13
N PRO A 251 0.64 3.88 1.03
CA PRO A 251 1.99 3.41 0.69
C PRO A 251 2.01 2.50 -0.54
N LEU A 252 3.03 2.67 -1.38
CA LEU A 252 3.25 1.86 -2.57
C LEU A 252 4.44 0.91 -2.35
N MET A 253 4.18 -0.24 -1.71
CA MET A 253 5.20 -1.26 -1.43
C MET A 253 5.05 -2.41 -2.42
N MET A 254 5.96 -2.51 -3.40
CA MET A 254 5.96 -3.56 -4.42
C MET A 254 6.28 -4.93 -3.81
N GLY A 255 5.55 -5.97 -4.21
CA GLY A 255 5.76 -7.36 -3.77
C GLY A 255 6.32 -8.29 -4.85
N ALA A 256 6.36 -7.88 -6.12
CA ALA A 256 6.78 -8.72 -7.24
C ALA A 256 8.31 -8.93 -7.32
N ASP A 257 8.74 -9.99 -8.00
CA ASP A 257 10.14 -10.21 -8.38
C ASP A 257 10.52 -9.29 -9.54
N LEU A 258 11.28 -8.23 -9.25
CA LEU A 258 11.69 -7.23 -10.24
C LEU A 258 12.59 -7.79 -11.36
N ARG A 259 13.22 -8.96 -11.16
CA ARG A 259 14.09 -9.62 -12.17
C ARG A 259 13.28 -10.14 -13.36
N SER A 260 12.05 -10.54 -13.12
CA SER A 260 11.18 -11.16 -14.11
C SER A 260 9.90 -10.37 -14.39
N LEU A 261 9.81 -9.15 -13.86
CA LEU A 261 8.64 -8.29 -14.04
C LEU A 261 8.50 -7.86 -15.50
N ALA A 262 7.32 -8.10 -16.08
CA ALA A 262 7.05 -7.72 -17.46
C ALA A 262 7.07 -6.19 -17.64
N PRO A 263 7.50 -5.69 -18.83
CA PRO A 263 7.69 -4.26 -19.07
C PRO A 263 6.44 -3.41 -18.87
N GLU A 264 5.26 -3.94 -19.16
CA GLU A 264 3.96 -3.26 -18.98
C GLU A 264 3.65 -2.97 -17.51
N TYR A 265 3.91 -3.91 -16.61
CA TYR A 265 3.72 -3.68 -15.16
C TYR A 265 4.72 -2.67 -14.61
N ARG A 266 5.97 -2.72 -15.10
CA ARG A 266 6.96 -1.70 -14.75
C ARG A 266 6.52 -0.33 -15.25
N ALA A 267 6.07 -0.22 -16.49
CA ALA A 267 5.58 1.03 -17.05
C ALA A 267 4.37 1.58 -16.27
N LEU A 268 3.47 0.70 -15.83
CA LEU A 268 2.34 1.07 -14.98
C LEU A 268 2.82 1.65 -13.64
N MET A 269 3.70 0.95 -12.92
CA MET A 269 4.20 1.38 -11.60
C MET A 269 5.12 2.61 -11.66
N LEU A 270 5.66 2.93 -12.82
CA LEU A 270 6.46 4.13 -13.07
C LEU A 270 5.68 5.24 -13.78
N ASN A 271 4.35 5.10 -13.94
CA ASN A 271 3.54 6.12 -14.60
C ASN A 271 3.56 7.44 -13.78
N PRO A 272 4.11 8.54 -14.34
CA PRO A 272 4.34 9.76 -13.58
C PRO A 272 3.03 10.45 -13.15
N ALA A 273 1.94 10.31 -13.90
CA ALA A 273 0.66 10.89 -13.56
C ALA A 273 0.03 10.16 -12.36
N LEU A 274 0.11 8.82 -12.32
CA LEU A 274 -0.37 8.03 -11.19
C LEU A 274 0.46 8.28 -9.93
N LEU A 275 1.78 8.32 -10.07
CA LEU A 275 2.68 8.63 -8.95
C LEU A 275 2.45 10.05 -8.42
N ARG A 276 2.23 11.04 -9.30
CA ARG A 276 1.88 12.40 -8.88
C ARG A 276 0.59 12.44 -8.05
N ILE A 277 -0.42 11.68 -8.44
CA ILE A 277 -1.66 11.56 -7.67
C ILE A 277 -1.39 10.95 -6.30
N ASN A 278 -0.61 9.87 -6.20
CA ASN A 278 -0.26 9.26 -4.93
C ASN A 278 0.55 10.21 -4.03
N GLN A 279 1.54 10.89 -4.60
CA GLN A 279 2.50 11.76 -3.93
C GLN A 279 2.05 13.22 -3.86
N ASP A 280 0.75 13.50 -4.00
CA ASP A 280 0.22 14.85 -3.86
C ASP A 280 0.45 15.40 -2.44
N ALA A 281 0.98 16.62 -2.36
CA ALA A 281 1.46 17.23 -1.12
C ALA A 281 0.37 17.50 -0.08
N GLU A 282 -0.89 17.64 -0.50
CA GLU A 282 -2.01 17.81 0.44
C GLU A 282 -2.40 16.50 1.13
N CYS A 283 -1.98 15.35 0.59
CA CYS A 283 -2.27 14.02 1.13
C CYS A 283 -3.76 13.80 1.46
N ARG A 284 -4.66 14.45 0.73
CA ARG A 284 -6.11 14.28 0.95
C ARG A 284 -6.54 12.90 0.47
N PRO A 285 -7.32 12.15 1.25
CA PRO A 285 -7.92 10.91 0.76
C PRO A 285 -9.04 11.22 -0.25
N PRO A 286 -9.41 10.27 -1.14
CA PRO A 286 -10.59 10.39 -1.96
C PRO A 286 -11.85 10.28 -1.12
N TYR A 287 -12.95 10.79 -1.64
CA TYR A 287 -14.28 10.52 -1.12
C TYR A 287 -15.14 9.80 -2.16
N ILE A 288 -16.13 9.06 -1.65
CA ILE A 288 -17.06 8.30 -2.48
C ILE A 288 -18.08 9.28 -3.03
N VAL A 289 -18.09 9.47 -4.36
CA VAL A 289 -19.15 10.21 -5.08
C VAL A 289 -20.34 9.29 -5.27
N ARG A 290 -20.08 8.06 -5.75
CA ARG A 290 -21.11 7.07 -6.00
C ARG A 290 -20.60 5.66 -5.72
N ARG A 291 -21.50 4.83 -5.21
CA ARG A 291 -21.26 3.40 -4.97
C ARG A 291 -22.49 2.63 -5.39
N ASP A 292 -22.40 1.85 -6.44
CA ASP A 292 -23.48 1.00 -6.93
C ASP A 292 -23.27 -0.43 -6.44
N SER A 293 -24.36 -1.06 -6.04
CA SER A 293 -24.34 -2.44 -5.57
C SER A 293 -25.60 -3.20 -6.02
N VAL A 294 -25.45 -4.51 -6.18
CA VAL A 294 -26.56 -5.43 -6.40
C VAL A 294 -26.65 -6.40 -5.24
N CYS A 295 -27.85 -6.88 -4.95
CA CYS A 295 -28.05 -7.95 -3.98
C CYS A 295 -27.82 -9.30 -4.67
N ILE A 296 -26.77 -10.03 -4.26
CA ILE A 296 -26.54 -11.41 -4.72
C ILE A 296 -27.06 -12.40 -3.68
N PRO A 297 -27.69 -13.51 -4.10
CA PRO A 297 -28.05 -14.61 -3.19
C PRO A 297 -26.81 -15.15 -2.48
N ASN A 298 -26.95 -15.56 -1.22
CA ASN A 298 -25.87 -16.23 -0.52
C ASN A 298 -25.56 -17.58 -1.23
N PRO A 299 -24.34 -17.79 -1.76
CA PRO A 299 -23.99 -19.01 -2.45
C PRO A 299 -24.00 -20.26 -1.54
N ASP A 300 -23.80 -20.06 -0.22
CA ASP A 300 -23.71 -21.15 0.76
C ASP A 300 -25.07 -21.52 1.38
N ASP A 301 -26.12 -20.70 1.16
CA ASP A 301 -27.47 -20.96 1.67
C ASP A 301 -28.53 -20.39 0.72
N ALA A 302 -28.95 -21.22 -0.22
CA ALA A 302 -30.00 -20.84 -1.19
C ALA A 302 -31.38 -20.56 -0.55
N GLN A 303 -31.56 -20.83 0.76
CA GLN A 303 -32.76 -20.53 1.54
C GLN A 303 -32.59 -19.38 2.51
N ALA A 304 -31.36 -18.86 2.67
CA ALA A 304 -31.13 -17.69 3.51
C ALA A 304 -31.71 -16.44 2.85
N PRO A 305 -32.59 -15.67 3.55
CA PRO A 305 -33.18 -14.44 3.01
C PRO A 305 -32.18 -13.27 2.90
N TRP A 306 -30.91 -13.51 3.16
CA TRP A 306 -29.87 -12.48 3.22
C TRP A 306 -29.05 -12.49 1.92
N ALA A 307 -29.52 -11.68 0.96
CA ALA A 307 -28.70 -11.29 -0.16
C ALA A 307 -27.57 -10.34 0.36
N HIS A 308 -26.33 -10.65 0.06
CA HIS A 308 -25.21 -9.75 0.34
C HIS A 308 -25.12 -8.68 -0.75
N PRO A 309 -24.98 -7.38 -0.39
CA PRO A 309 -24.69 -6.37 -1.40
C PRO A 309 -23.31 -6.61 -1.98
N ALA A 310 -23.23 -6.77 -3.28
CA ALA A 310 -21.97 -6.80 -4.02
C ALA A 310 -21.82 -5.50 -4.78
N ASP A 311 -20.71 -4.80 -4.52
CA ASP A 311 -20.41 -3.58 -5.25
C ASP A 311 -20.13 -3.89 -6.71
N THR A 312 -20.80 -3.17 -7.58
CA THR A 312 -20.67 -3.29 -9.04
C THR A 312 -19.89 -2.13 -9.64
N ALA A 313 -19.90 -0.97 -8.99
CA ALA A 313 -19.17 0.20 -9.45
C ALA A 313 -18.82 1.17 -8.32
N PHE A 314 -17.71 1.91 -8.52
CA PHE A 314 -17.33 3.06 -7.70
C PHE A 314 -17.09 4.28 -8.58
N VAL A 315 -17.49 5.45 -8.08
CA VAL A 315 -16.98 6.74 -8.53
C VAL A 315 -16.37 7.44 -7.33
N LEU A 316 -15.08 7.74 -7.43
CA LEU A 316 -14.33 8.40 -6.37
C LEU A 316 -13.75 9.72 -6.89
N LEU A 317 -13.71 10.73 -6.04
CA LEU A 317 -13.09 12.02 -6.34
C LEU A 317 -12.04 12.34 -5.28
N ARG A 318 -10.84 12.73 -5.74
CA ARG A 318 -9.76 13.20 -4.88
C ARG A 318 -9.37 14.62 -5.26
N HIS A 319 -9.35 15.52 -4.29
CA HIS A 319 -8.74 16.83 -4.47
C HIS A 319 -7.22 16.72 -4.46
N LEU A 320 -6.58 17.44 -5.36
CA LEU A 320 -5.14 17.55 -5.50
C LEU A 320 -4.72 19.02 -5.32
N THR A 321 -3.42 19.25 -5.24
CA THR A 321 -2.84 20.60 -5.30
C THR A 321 -3.27 21.33 -6.57
N ASP A 322 -3.14 22.67 -6.57
CA ASP A 322 -3.41 23.54 -7.74
C ASP A 322 -4.87 23.53 -8.23
N ASN A 323 -5.83 23.23 -7.33
CA ASN A 323 -7.26 23.10 -7.64
C ASN A 323 -7.57 22.07 -8.74
N GLU A 324 -6.77 21.04 -8.82
CA GLU A 324 -6.97 19.89 -9.67
C GLU A 324 -7.74 18.79 -8.93
N PHE A 325 -8.37 17.91 -9.67
CA PHE A 325 -9.12 16.78 -9.15
C PHE A 325 -8.73 15.51 -9.91
N ALA A 326 -8.60 14.39 -9.20
CA ALA A 326 -8.57 13.06 -9.80
C ALA A 326 -9.97 12.44 -9.69
N LEU A 327 -10.65 12.27 -10.82
CA LEU A 327 -11.97 11.65 -10.91
C LEU A 327 -11.82 10.23 -11.44
N PHE A 328 -12.26 9.27 -10.64
CA PHE A 328 -12.06 7.85 -10.89
C PHE A 328 -13.38 7.11 -11.01
N TYR A 329 -13.45 6.23 -12.00
CA TYR A 329 -14.56 5.32 -12.25
C TYR A 329 -14.05 3.89 -12.29
N ALA A 330 -14.67 2.97 -11.57
CA ALA A 330 -14.37 1.54 -11.61
C ALA A 330 -15.63 0.73 -11.92
N ASN A 331 -15.48 -0.24 -12.81
CA ASN A 331 -16.44 -1.31 -13.01
C ASN A 331 -15.91 -2.58 -12.32
N LEU A 332 -16.58 -3.02 -11.28
CA LEU A 332 -16.22 -4.21 -10.50
C LEU A 332 -17.04 -5.45 -10.89
N SER A 333 -17.95 -5.32 -11.86
CA SER A 333 -18.79 -6.41 -12.31
C SER A 333 -18.09 -7.30 -13.36
N ASP A 334 -18.58 -8.52 -13.54
CA ASP A 334 -18.06 -9.50 -14.52
C ASP A 334 -18.45 -9.18 -15.99
N ALA A 335 -19.08 -8.04 -16.25
CA ALA A 335 -19.48 -7.61 -17.58
C ALA A 335 -19.10 -6.16 -17.83
N ASP A 336 -18.87 -5.82 -19.11
CA ASP A 336 -18.67 -4.43 -19.51
C ASP A 336 -19.92 -3.60 -19.19
N ALA A 337 -19.73 -2.40 -18.63
CA ALA A 337 -20.83 -1.55 -18.19
C ALA A 337 -20.54 -0.05 -18.37
N GLU A 338 -21.59 0.74 -18.51
CA GLU A 338 -21.50 2.18 -18.28
C GLU A 338 -21.57 2.46 -16.79
N VAL A 339 -20.61 3.25 -16.29
CA VAL A 339 -20.60 3.70 -14.89
C VAL A 339 -21.11 5.14 -14.84
N HIS A 340 -22.30 5.31 -14.31
CA HIS A 340 -23.00 6.59 -14.29
C HIS A 340 -22.53 7.50 -13.16
N CYS A 341 -22.34 8.81 -13.46
CA CYS A 341 -22.14 9.85 -12.46
C CYS A 341 -22.71 11.17 -12.96
N GLU A 342 -23.56 11.81 -12.15
CA GLU A 342 -24.01 13.18 -12.39
C GLU A 342 -23.03 14.17 -11.79
N MET A 343 -22.79 15.31 -12.45
CA MET A 343 -21.95 16.38 -11.91
C MET A 343 -22.51 16.92 -10.58
N ALA A 344 -23.83 16.87 -10.41
CA ALA A 344 -24.50 17.22 -9.17
C ALA A 344 -24.07 16.35 -7.97
N ASP A 345 -23.71 15.07 -8.20
CA ASP A 345 -23.21 14.17 -7.15
C ASP A 345 -21.86 14.64 -6.58
N MET A 346 -21.12 15.41 -7.36
CA MET A 346 -19.85 16.05 -6.97
C MET A 346 -20.02 17.47 -6.45
N GLY A 347 -21.27 17.95 -6.28
CA GLY A 347 -21.57 19.33 -5.87
C GLY A 347 -21.46 20.35 -7.00
N LEU A 348 -21.51 19.92 -8.26
CA LEU A 348 -21.44 20.76 -9.46
C LEU A 348 -22.81 20.78 -10.18
N PRO A 349 -23.78 21.59 -9.71
CA PRO A 349 -25.08 21.60 -10.33
C PRO A 349 -25.05 22.23 -11.73
N VAL A 350 -25.88 21.72 -12.63
CA VAL A 350 -26.04 22.21 -14.02
C VAL A 350 -26.18 23.73 -14.12
N THR A 351 -26.88 24.33 -13.16
CA THR A 351 -27.12 25.79 -13.10
C THR A 351 -25.98 26.58 -12.46
N GLY A 352 -24.90 25.91 -12.07
CA GLY A 352 -23.76 26.52 -11.35
C GLY A 352 -22.86 27.38 -12.23
N GLY A 353 -23.02 27.37 -13.55
CA GLY A 353 -22.16 28.10 -14.50
C GLY A 353 -20.72 27.60 -14.52
N VAL A 354 -20.51 26.34 -14.14
CA VAL A 354 -19.21 25.65 -14.14
C VAL A 354 -19.31 24.31 -14.86
N ALA A 355 -18.19 23.89 -15.43
CA ALA A 355 -18.01 22.56 -16.03
C ALA A 355 -16.72 21.95 -15.54
N LEU A 356 -16.58 20.64 -15.67
CA LEU A 356 -15.37 19.90 -15.32
C LEU A 356 -14.58 19.60 -16.60
N ASP A 357 -13.48 20.31 -16.82
CA ASP A 357 -12.59 20.07 -17.93
C ASP A 357 -11.72 18.85 -17.63
N MET A 358 -11.77 17.83 -18.49
CA MET A 358 -11.28 16.48 -18.19
C MET A 358 -10.24 15.99 -19.19
N THR A 359 -9.16 15.36 -18.66
CA THR A 359 -8.15 14.66 -19.45
C THR A 359 -7.97 13.24 -18.92
N ASP A 360 -8.08 12.25 -19.81
CA ASP A 360 -7.86 10.84 -19.46
C ASP A 360 -6.38 10.58 -19.16
N VAL A 361 -6.08 10.00 -18.01
CA VAL A 361 -4.72 9.78 -17.51
C VAL A 361 -3.93 8.77 -18.37
N PHE A 362 -4.60 7.79 -18.95
CA PHE A 362 -3.94 6.71 -19.67
C PHE A 362 -3.74 7.03 -21.15
N SER A 363 -4.76 7.56 -21.81
CA SER A 363 -4.68 7.92 -23.22
C SER A 363 -4.10 9.31 -23.48
N GLY A 364 -4.16 10.20 -22.48
CA GLY A 364 -3.85 11.62 -22.65
C GLY A 364 -4.91 12.37 -23.44
N GLU A 365 -6.05 11.75 -23.74
CA GLU A 365 -7.15 12.38 -24.46
C GLU A 365 -7.78 13.50 -23.64
N HIS A 366 -7.85 14.69 -24.21
CA HIS A 366 -8.54 15.83 -23.62
C HIS A 366 -10.00 15.79 -24.08
N LEU A 367 -10.92 15.50 -23.14
CA LEU A 367 -12.34 15.37 -23.40
C LEU A 367 -13.07 16.73 -23.42
N GLY A 368 -12.40 17.79 -22.95
CA GLY A 368 -12.98 19.11 -22.77
C GLY A 368 -13.97 19.19 -21.60
N PRO A 369 -14.69 20.34 -21.50
CA PRO A 369 -15.63 20.61 -20.41
C PRO A 369 -16.85 19.67 -20.46
N GLN A 370 -17.07 18.96 -19.35
CA GLN A 370 -18.23 18.09 -19.14
C GLN A 370 -19.23 18.75 -18.19
N LYS A 371 -20.53 18.65 -18.56
CA LYS A 371 -21.67 19.16 -17.82
C LYS A 371 -22.67 18.03 -17.62
N ASP A 372 -23.60 18.21 -16.70
CA ASP A 372 -24.71 17.32 -16.41
C ASP A 372 -24.28 15.95 -15.90
N SER A 373 -23.77 15.08 -16.77
CA SER A 373 -23.30 13.75 -16.40
C SER A 373 -22.15 13.30 -17.30
N PHE A 374 -21.34 12.37 -16.80
CA PHE A 374 -20.34 11.68 -17.56
C PHE A 374 -20.39 10.17 -17.24
N ASN A 375 -20.61 9.34 -18.25
CA ASN A 375 -20.92 7.93 -18.11
C ASN A 375 -19.98 7.08 -19.00
N PRO A 376 -18.73 6.89 -18.60
CA PRO A 376 -17.78 6.13 -19.40
C PRO A 376 -18.17 4.65 -19.47
N HIS A 377 -18.05 4.07 -20.67
CA HIS A 377 -18.08 2.61 -20.83
C HIS A 377 -16.76 2.01 -20.35
N ILE A 378 -16.83 1.06 -19.42
CA ILE A 378 -15.68 0.45 -18.77
C ILE A 378 -15.81 -1.08 -18.86
N LYS A 379 -14.74 -1.75 -19.27
CA LYS A 379 -14.67 -3.20 -19.31
C LYS A 379 -14.87 -3.81 -17.92
N ALA A 380 -15.23 -5.08 -17.88
CA ALA A 380 -15.26 -5.86 -16.65
C ALA A 380 -13.93 -5.74 -15.89
N HIS A 381 -14.00 -5.55 -14.58
CA HIS A 381 -12.86 -5.44 -13.66
C HIS A 381 -11.81 -4.37 -14.05
N ASP A 382 -12.26 -3.26 -14.62
CA ASP A 382 -11.39 -2.19 -15.11
C ASP A 382 -11.79 -0.82 -14.58
N CYS A 383 -11.02 0.21 -14.93
CA CYS A 383 -11.26 1.59 -14.49
C CYS A 383 -10.89 2.63 -15.54
N ARG A 384 -11.42 3.85 -15.32
CA ARG A 384 -10.98 5.07 -15.99
C ARG A 384 -10.59 6.09 -14.92
N LEU A 385 -9.58 6.87 -15.21
CA LEU A 385 -9.09 7.93 -14.33
C LEU A 385 -8.84 9.20 -15.14
N PHE A 386 -9.36 10.31 -14.64
CA PHE A 386 -9.27 11.62 -15.26
C PHE A 386 -8.63 12.62 -14.31
N LEU A 387 -7.74 13.46 -14.85
CA LEU A 387 -7.35 14.72 -14.21
C LEU A 387 -8.28 15.81 -14.69
N CYS A 388 -8.79 16.59 -13.74
CA CYS A 388 -9.89 17.51 -14.00
C CYS A 388 -9.63 18.87 -13.38
N HIS A 389 -10.12 19.94 -14.05
CA HIS A 389 -10.14 21.30 -13.53
C HIS A 389 -11.54 21.90 -13.64
N LEU A 390 -11.92 22.74 -12.66
CA LEU A 390 -13.13 23.53 -12.79
C LEU A 390 -12.92 24.67 -13.78
N VAL A 391 -13.78 24.78 -14.76
CA VAL A 391 -13.81 25.87 -15.74
C VAL A 391 -15.17 26.56 -15.75
N LYS A 392 -15.20 27.84 -16.17
CA LYS A 392 -16.47 28.52 -16.36
C LYS A 392 -17.19 27.88 -17.55
N ASP A 393 -18.47 27.66 -17.36
CA ASP A 393 -19.36 27.32 -18.46
C ASP A 393 -19.59 28.57 -19.31
N ASN A 394 -19.00 28.61 -20.49
CA ASN A 394 -19.13 29.70 -21.45
C ASN A 394 -20.28 29.46 -22.46
N ALA A 395 -21.29 28.66 -22.10
CA ALA A 395 -22.43 28.38 -22.97
C ALA A 395 -23.38 29.56 -23.14
#